data_93bc54e67f16bd91ce1f51bc2af8baef
#
_entry.id   93bc54e67f16bd91ce1f51bc2af8baef
#
_cell.length_a   1.000
_cell.length_b   1.000
_cell.length_c   1.000
_cell.angle_alpha   90.00
_cell.angle_beta   90.00
_cell.angle_gamma   90.00
#
_symmetry.space_group_name_H-M   'P 1'
#
loop_
_entity.id
_entity.type
_entity.pdbx_description
1 polymer ?
#
loop_
_entity_poly.entity_id
_entity_poly.type
_entity_poly.pdbx_seq_one_letter_code
_entity_poly.pdbx_strand_id
1 'polypeptide(L)'
;ENSDDLIPFLERIKKAYGDPVVIVSDMGKGIALAIKMVFEDVPVLICHYHFLKDLGKDLFGKENDTIRKRLRKHGIQAVLRKRLRNLKKIITGMQHLIDGFVNGIENENILTNIPPSTIPVIATYILINWVLAGKNDRQGFGFPFDKPYLVFYQRLQIIKSELHQLFKIKLPDNRKNNNIYVKLSNDLKSVLNDRILKKTASIMEEKIEIFDKLRAAMQITLPENKRGLNDNGD
;
A
#
# COMPACT_ATOMS: atom_id res chain seq x y z
N GLU A 1 11.96 3.51 26.89
CA GLU A 1 12.06 2.44 27.90
C GLU A 1 13.39 2.62 28.64
N ASN A 2 13.31 2.55 29.98
CA ASN A 2 14.48 2.72 30.84
C ASN A 2 15.10 1.34 31.12
N SER A 3 16.41 1.22 31.01
CA SER A 3 17.14 -0.02 31.34
C SER A 3 16.86 -0.50 32.77
N ASP A 4 16.72 0.43 33.72
CA ASP A 4 16.52 0.11 35.13
C ASP A 4 15.20 -0.61 35.43
N ASP A 5 14.16 -0.38 34.58
CA ASP A 5 12.88 -1.07 34.68
C ASP A 5 12.94 -2.49 34.07
N LEU A 6 13.84 -2.70 33.10
CA LEU A 6 13.98 -3.98 32.38
C LEU A 6 14.89 -4.97 33.11
N ILE A 7 15.94 -4.49 33.80
CA ILE A 7 16.92 -5.33 34.49
C ILE A 7 16.25 -6.29 35.48
N PRO A 8 15.39 -5.86 36.43
CA PRO A 8 14.76 -6.78 37.37
C PRO A 8 13.86 -7.83 36.74
N PHE A 9 13.30 -7.51 35.55
CA PHE A 9 12.51 -8.46 34.79
C PHE A 9 13.40 -9.53 34.14
N LEU A 10 14.50 -9.13 33.51
CA LEU A 10 15.45 -10.05 32.88
C LEU A 10 16.17 -10.93 33.90
N GLU A 11 16.52 -10.40 35.09
CA GLU A 11 17.08 -11.18 36.18
C GLU A 11 16.17 -12.28 36.67
N ARG A 12 14.86 -12.01 36.76
CA ARG A 12 13.85 -13.04 37.09
C ARG A 12 13.80 -14.14 36.05
N ILE A 13 13.90 -13.77 34.75
CA ILE A 13 13.94 -14.76 33.67
C ILE A 13 15.22 -15.61 33.78
N LYS A 14 16.36 -14.97 33.96
CA LYS A 14 17.65 -15.68 34.16
C LYS A 14 17.59 -16.64 35.35
N LYS A 15 17.04 -16.19 36.48
CA LYS A 15 16.88 -17.04 37.66
C LYS A 15 15.96 -18.24 37.44
N ALA A 16 14.90 -18.06 36.64
CA ALA A 16 13.91 -19.13 36.40
C ALA A 16 14.37 -20.14 35.34
N TYR A 17 15.08 -19.70 34.31
CA TYR A 17 15.36 -20.50 33.10
C TYR A 17 16.85 -20.63 32.76
N GLY A 18 17.74 -19.89 33.44
CA GLY A 18 19.17 -19.84 33.12
C GLY A 18 19.49 -18.89 31.98
N ASP A 19 20.72 -18.99 31.47
CA ASP A 19 21.18 -18.21 30.32
C ASP A 19 20.67 -18.82 29.01
N PRO A 20 20.08 -18.00 28.10
CA PRO A 20 19.67 -18.48 26.79
C PRO A 20 20.90 -18.68 25.88
N VAL A 21 20.72 -19.50 24.84
CA VAL A 21 21.79 -19.71 23.83
C VAL A 21 22.05 -18.43 23.02
N VAL A 22 21.00 -17.65 22.77
CA VAL A 22 21.05 -16.41 22.00
C VAL A 22 19.85 -15.53 22.36
N ILE A 23 20.03 -14.22 22.29
CA ILE A 23 18.98 -13.24 22.47
C ILE A 23 18.78 -12.49 21.16
N VAL A 24 17.55 -12.39 20.68
CA VAL A 24 17.18 -11.52 19.56
C VAL A 24 16.41 -10.32 20.10
N SER A 25 16.93 -9.13 19.90
CA SER A 25 16.29 -7.90 20.40
C SER A 25 16.15 -6.84 19.29
N ASP A 26 15.31 -5.84 19.54
CA ASP A 26 15.33 -4.61 18.74
C ASP A 26 16.60 -3.79 19.05
N MET A 27 16.78 -2.66 18.35
CA MET A 27 17.93 -1.78 18.52
C MET A 27 17.69 -0.73 19.62
N GLY A 28 16.74 -0.94 20.51
CA GLY A 28 16.42 -0.01 21.61
C GLY A 28 17.57 0.08 22.60
N LYS A 29 18.06 1.30 22.88
CA LYS A 29 19.21 1.52 23.78
C LYS A 29 18.98 0.96 25.19
N GLY A 30 17.79 1.12 25.74
CA GLY A 30 17.47 0.63 27.08
C GLY A 30 17.50 -0.89 27.18
N ILE A 31 16.88 -1.59 26.21
CA ILE A 31 16.89 -3.06 26.21
C ILE A 31 18.28 -3.64 25.93
N ALA A 32 19.04 -3.02 25.03
CA ALA A 32 20.42 -3.44 24.74
C ALA A 32 21.33 -3.31 25.98
N LEU A 33 21.18 -2.22 26.74
CA LEU A 33 21.92 -2.04 28.00
C LEU A 33 21.50 -3.05 29.07
N ALA A 34 20.20 -3.27 29.25
CA ALA A 34 19.67 -4.24 30.22
C ALA A 34 20.12 -5.67 29.91
N ILE A 35 20.06 -6.08 28.64
CA ILE A 35 20.56 -7.40 28.20
C ILE A 35 22.05 -7.54 28.49
N LYS A 36 22.86 -6.54 28.15
CA LYS A 36 24.30 -6.56 28.40
C LYS A 36 24.64 -6.69 29.90
N MET A 37 23.86 -6.07 30.79
CA MET A 37 24.05 -6.17 32.24
C MET A 37 23.65 -7.51 32.82
N VAL A 38 22.61 -8.13 32.31
CA VAL A 38 22.06 -9.39 32.87
C VAL A 38 22.66 -10.63 32.20
N PHE A 39 22.92 -10.57 30.90
CA PHE A 39 23.36 -11.70 30.07
C PHE A 39 24.66 -11.36 29.34
N GLU A 40 25.72 -11.05 30.13
CA GLU A 40 26.99 -10.51 29.64
C GLU A 40 27.64 -11.39 28.55
N ASP A 41 27.61 -12.73 28.71
CA ASP A 41 28.27 -13.68 27.83
C ASP A 41 27.33 -14.25 26.73
N VAL A 42 26.06 -13.83 26.68
CA VAL A 42 25.10 -14.35 25.72
C VAL A 42 25.15 -13.55 24.41
N PRO A 43 25.28 -14.23 23.25
CA PRO A 43 25.24 -13.57 21.95
C PRO A 43 23.92 -12.81 21.74
N VAL A 44 24.00 -11.55 21.29
CA VAL A 44 22.84 -10.72 21.00
C VAL A 44 22.76 -10.44 19.51
N LEU A 45 21.67 -10.86 18.90
CA LEU A 45 21.38 -10.62 17.50
C LEU A 45 20.36 -9.52 17.34
N ILE A 46 20.48 -8.72 16.28
CA ILE A 46 19.53 -7.67 15.95
C ILE A 46 18.32 -8.30 15.26
N CYS A 47 17.12 -7.91 15.69
CA CYS A 47 15.89 -8.31 15.02
C CYS A 47 15.85 -7.71 13.61
N HIS A 48 15.88 -8.56 12.58
CA HIS A 48 15.87 -8.17 11.17
C HIS A 48 14.66 -7.30 10.81
N TYR A 49 13.49 -7.62 11.39
CA TYR A 49 12.28 -6.81 11.16
C TYR A 49 12.46 -5.37 11.63
N HIS A 50 12.97 -5.15 12.84
CA HIS A 50 13.19 -3.80 13.38
C HIS A 50 14.27 -3.07 12.61
N PHE A 51 15.36 -3.76 12.25
CA PHE A 51 16.42 -3.20 11.42
C PHE A 51 15.86 -2.70 10.07
N LEU A 52 15.15 -3.55 9.33
CA LEU A 52 14.54 -3.15 8.06
C LEU A 52 13.49 -2.05 8.22
N LYS A 53 12.72 -2.09 9.30
CA LYS A 53 11.72 -1.08 9.59
C LYS A 53 12.34 0.31 9.79
N ASP A 54 13.43 0.40 10.51
CA ASP A 54 14.10 1.67 10.76
C ASP A 54 14.89 2.12 9.53
N LEU A 55 15.61 1.23 8.89
CA LEU A 55 16.29 1.52 7.64
C LEU A 55 15.32 2.07 6.56
N GLY A 56 14.16 1.46 6.39
CA GLY A 56 13.20 1.93 5.40
C GLY A 56 12.57 3.28 5.77
N LYS A 57 12.39 3.58 7.07
CA LYS A 57 11.98 4.92 7.52
C LYS A 57 13.03 5.97 7.16
N ASP A 58 14.31 5.67 7.39
CA ASP A 58 15.40 6.58 7.08
C ASP A 58 15.57 6.76 5.57
N LEU A 59 15.43 5.69 4.81
CA LEU A 59 15.67 5.68 3.37
C LEU A 59 14.61 6.48 2.59
N PHE A 60 13.32 6.31 2.87
CA PHE A 60 12.22 6.94 2.11
C PHE A 60 11.04 7.49 2.94
N GLY A 61 11.21 7.66 4.25
CA GLY A 61 10.17 8.25 5.09
C GLY A 61 9.83 9.69 4.70
N LYS A 62 10.82 10.48 4.29
CA LYS A 62 10.63 11.86 3.82
C LYS A 62 9.79 11.91 2.54
N GLU A 63 10.05 11.01 1.61
CA GLU A 63 9.29 10.88 0.36
C GLU A 63 7.85 10.45 0.65
N ASN A 64 7.66 9.44 1.49
CA ASN A 64 6.33 8.99 1.90
C ASN A 64 5.49 10.10 2.53
N ASP A 65 6.09 10.90 3.42
CA ASP A 65 5.41 12.05 4.04
C ASP A 65 5.09 13.15 3.04
N THR A 66 5.98 13.40 2.08
CA THR A 66 5.75 14.37 1.02
C THR A 66 4.60 13.94 0.12
N ILE A 67 4.57 12.68 -0.33
CA ILE A 67 3.46 12.12 -1.12
C ILE A 67 2.15 12.26 -0.34
N ARG A 68 2.12 11.85 0.94
CA ARG A 68 0.95 11.97 1.82
C ARG A 68 0.43 13.41 1.90
N LYS A 69 1.33 14.38 2.16
CA LYS A 69 0.98 15.80 2.28
C LYS A 69 0.45 16.37 0.96
N ARG A 70 1.08 16.02 -0.17
CA ARG A 70 0.65 16.47 -1.51
C ARG A 70 -0.72 15.90 -1.88
N LEU A 71 -0.96 14.61 -1.69
CA LEU A 71 -2.25 13.98 -1.93
C LEU A 71 -3.38 14.62 -1.08
N ARG A 72 -3.09 14.93 0.18
CA ARG A 72 -4.03 15.65 1.06
C ARG A 72 -4.32 17.07 0.56
N LYS A 73 -3.29 17.80 0.12
CA LYS A 73 -3.45 19.16 -0.45
C LYS A 73 -4.40 19.18 -1.63
N HIS A 74 -4.34 18.18 -2.51
CA HIS A 74 -5.25 18.06 -3.65
C HIS A 74 -6.66 17.58 -3.27
N GLY A 75 -6.87 17.06 -2.07
CA GLY A 75 -8.18 16.58 -1.62
C GLY A 75 -8.75 15.43 -2.46
N ILE A 76 -7.93 14.80 -3.33
CA ILE A 76 -8.39 13.87 -4.36
C ILE A 76 -9.18 12.69 -3.81
N GLN A 77 -8.80 12.18 -2.63
CA GLN A 77 -9.52 11.08 -2.01
C GLN A 77 -10.97 11.45 -1.64
N ALA A 78 -11.19 12.67 -1.15
CA ALA A 78 -12.53 13.15 -0.82
C ALA A 78 -13.38 13.34 -2.09
N VAL A 79 -12.77 13.86 -3.15
CA VAL A 79 -13.40 14.00 -4.47
C VAL A 79 -13.83 12.66 -5.02
N LEU A 80 -12.94 11.66 -5.03
CA LEU A 80 -13.25 10.31 -5.51
C LEU A 80 -14.34 9.63 -4.66
N ARG A 81 -14.30 9.76 -3.35
CA ARG A 81 -15.36 9.25 -2.46
C ARG A 81 -16.73 9.90 -2.73
N LYS A 82 -16.75 11.20 -2.99
CA LYS A 82 -17.99 11.89 -3.37
C LYS A 82 -18.54 11.37 -4.69
N ARG A 83 -17.69 11.20 -5.70
CA ARG A 83 -18.09 10.60 -6.99
C ARG A 83 -18.60 9.18 -6.82
N LEU A 84 -17.88 8.34 -6.08
CA LEU A 84 -18.28 6.97 -5.82
C LEU A 84 -19.68 6.87 -5.21
N ARG A 85 -19.99 7.73 -4.21
CA ARG A 85 -21.33 7.80 -3.60
C ARG A 85 -22.40 8.19 -4.61
N ASN A 86 -22.10 9.14 -5.49
CA ASN A 86 -23.05 9.55 -6.52
C ASN A 86 -23.30 8.45 -7.56
N LEU A 87 -22.22 7.76 -8.01
CA LEU A 87 -22.32 6.64 -8.94
C LEU A 87 -23.08 5.47 -8.29
N LYS A 88 -22.82 5.19 -7.01
CA LYS A 88 -23.54 4.14 -6.26
C LYS A 88 -25.04 4.34 -6.27
N LYS A 89 -25.51 5.59 -6.14
CA LYS A 89 -26.95 5.90 -6.23
C LYS A 89 -27.55 5.54 -7.60
N ILE A 90 -26.75 5.70 -8.66
CA ILE A 90 -27.21 5.40 -10.05
C ILE A 90 -27.27 3.89 -10.26
N ILE A 91 -26.29 3.14 -9.73
CA ILE A 91 -26.17 1.70 -9.92
C ILE A 91 -26.89 0.88 -8.83
N THR A 92 -27.54 1.54 -7.84
CA THR A 92 -28.36 0.83 -6.85
C THR A 92 -29.46 0.05 -7.58
N GLY A 93 -29.54 -1.25 -7.35
CA GLY A 93 -30.41 -2.18 -8.08
C GLY A 93 -29.79 -2.80 -9.34
N MET A 94 -28.56 -2.41 -9.71
CA MET A 94 -27.83 -2.93 -10.87
C MET A 94 -26.66 -3.84 -10.48
N GLN A 95 -26.67 -4.45 -9.28
CA GLN A 95 -25.54 -5.26 -8.80
C GLN A 95 -25.25 -6.42 -9.77
N HIS A 96 -26.28 -7.06 -10.30
CA HIS A 96 -26.15 -8.11 -11.31
C HIS A 96 -25.40 -7.65 -12.58
N LEU A 97 -25.51 -6.36 -12.95
CA LEU A 97 -24.78 -5.82 -14.09
C LEU A 97 -23.30 -5.58 -13.76
N ILE A 98 -22.97 -5.25 -12.49
CA ILE A 98 -21.58 -5.09 -12.03
C ILE A 98 -20.91 -6.47 -12.06
N ASP A 99 -21.55 -7.46 -11.47
CA ASP A 99 -21.05 -8.84 -11.44
C ASP A 99 -20.90 -9.40 -12.85
N GLY A 100 -21.88 -9.15 -13.73
CA GLY A 100 -21.82 -9.52 -15.14
C GLY A 100 -20.70 -8.80 -15.91
N PHE A 101 -20.40 -7.54 -15.57
CA PHE A 101 -19.29 -6.79 -16.19
C PHE A 101 -17.92 -7.36 -15.76
N VAL A 102 -17.73 -7.65 -14.48
CA VAL A 102 -16.49 -8.25 -13.97
C VAL A 102 -16.29 -9.64 -14.57
N ASN A 103 -17.30 -10.50 -14.49
CA ASN A 103 -17.24 -11.85 -15.06
C ASN A 103 -17.05 -11.85 -16.58
N GLY A 104 -17.64 -10.89 -17.28
CA GLY A 104 -17.49 -10.73 -18.72
C GLY A 104 -16.06 -10.37 -19.15
N ILE A 105 -15.37 -9.52 -18.34
CA ILE A 105 -13.97 -9.20 -18.56
C ILE A 105 -13.07 -10.41 -18.28
N GLU A 106 -13.32 -11.13 -17.19
CA GLU A 106 -12.50 -12.28 -16.79
C GLU A 106 -12.61 -13.47 -17.76
N ASN A 107 -13.79 -13.66 -18.39
CA ASN A 107 -14.04 -14.79 -19.28
C ASN A 107 -13.98 -14.44 -20.78
N GLU A 108 -13.51 -13.22 -21.12
CA GLU A 108 -13.50 -12.71 -22.51
C GLU A 108 -14.86 -12.77 -23.22
N ASN A 109 -15.89 -13.15 -22.51
CA ASN A 109 -17.27 -13.16 -22.98
C ASN A 109 -17.87 -11.77 -22.90
N ILE A 110 -18.05 -11.22 -24.06
CA ILE A 110 -18.50 -9.86 -24.25
C ILE A 110 -19.80 -9.60 -23.49
N LEU A 111 -19.85 -8.48 -22.90
CA LEU A 111 -20.89 -7.66 -22.28
C LEU A 111 -22.25 -7.64 -23.02
N THR A 112 -22.66 -8.75 -23.67
CA THR A 112 -23.84 -8.80 -24.51
C THR A 112 -25.16 -8.53 -23.78
N ASN A 113 -25.13 -8.72 -22.45
CA ASN A 113 -26.31 -8.52 -21.60
C ASN A 113 -26.29 -7.20 -20.82
N ILE A 114 -25.29 -6.34 -21.03
CA ILE A 114 -25.20 -5.06 -20.35
C ILE A 114 -25.58 -3.93 -21.29
N PRO A 115 -26.58 -3.10 -20.96
CA PRO A 115 -26.92 -1.95 -21.80
C PRO A 115 -25.69 -1.06 -22.03
N PRO A 116 -25.28 -0.75 -23.26
CA PRO A 116 -24.08 0.03 -23.57
C PRO A 116 -24.04 1.38 -22.85
N SER A 117 -25.19 1.97 -22.56
CA SER A 117 -25.32 3.22 -21.83
C SER A 117 -24.91 3.14 -20.36
N THR A 118 -24.89 1.95 -19.74
CA THR A 118 -24.52 1.76 -18.34
C THR A 118 -23.04 1.44 -18.15
N ILE A 119 -22.37 0.96 -19.20
CA ILE A 119 -20.93 0.60 -19.17
C ILE A 119 -20.06 1.73 -18.61
N PRO A 120 -20.16 3.00 -19.05
CA PRO A 120 -19.34 4.08 -18.50
C PRO A 120 -19.52 4.31 -17.01
N VAL A 121 -20.74 4.15 -16.52
CA VAL A 121 -21.07 4.32 -15.09
C VAL A 121 -20.44 3.20 -14.27
N ILE A 122 -20.62 1.97 -14.71
CA ILE A 122 -20.09 0.77 -14.05
C ILE A 122 -18.55 0.79 -14.07
N ALA A 123 -17.94 1.01 -15.24
CA ALA A 123 -16.48 1.09 -15.37
C ALA A 123 -15.89 2.16 -14.47
N THR A 124 -16.48 3.37 -14.45
CA THR A 124 -16.00 4.45 -13.59
C THR A 124 -16.15 4.10 -12.11
N TYR A 125 -17.23 3.46 -11.71
CA TYR A 125 -17.46 3.01 -10.35
C TYR A 125 -16.39 2.00 -9.92
N ILE A 126 -16.12 0.99 -10.73
CA ILE A 126 -15.11 -0.04 -10.46
C ILE A 126 -13.71 0.58 -10.37
N LEU A 127 -13.33 1.43 -11.32
CA LEU A 127 -12.03 2.11 -11.33
C LEU A 127 -11.81 2.97 -10.07
N ILE A 128 -12.81 3.77 -9.68
CA ILE A 128 -12.68 4.59 -8.47
C ILE A 128 -12.59 3.72 -7.21
N ASN A 129 -13.38 2.66 -7.14
CA ASN A 129 -13.35 1.72 -6.02
C ASN A 129 -11.98 1.06 -5.88
N TRP A 130 -11.43 0.59 -7.00
CA TRP A 130 -10.09 0.00 -7.05
C TRP A 130 -9.00 0.97 -6.60
N VAL A 131 -9.04 2.24 -7.03
CA VAL A 131 -8.08 3.26 -6.57
C VAL A 131 -8.19 3.49 -5.06
N LEU A 132 -9.43 3.61 -4.55
CA LEU A 132 -9.64 3.85 -3.12
C LEU A 132 -9.24 2.64 -2.27
N ALA A 133 -9.41 1.42 -2.79
CA ALA A 133 -8.97 0.18 -2.15
C ALA A 133 -7.44 0.09 -2.01
N GLY A 134 -6.68 0.75 -2.88
CA GLY A 134 -5.21 0.74 -2.83
C GLY A 134 -4.60 1.24 -1.52
N LYS A 135 -5.34 2.01 -0.74
CA LYS A 135 -4.91 2.37 0.63
C LYS A 135 -5.06 1.25 1.64
N ASN A 136 -5.91 0.30 1.36
CA ASN A 136 -6.20 -0.85 2.23
C ASN A 136 -5.42 -2.09 1.81
N ASP A 137 -4.73 -2.00 0.67
CA ASP A 137 -3.83 -3.04 0.16
C ASP A 137 -2.55 -3.04 0.99
N ARG A 138 -2.58 -3.79 2.08
CA ARG A 138 -1.53 -3.84 3.08
C ARG A 138 -1.21 -5.28 3.43
N GLN A 139 0.07 -5.54 3.62
CA GLN A 139 0.55 -6.82 4.12
C GLN A 139 0.41 -6.95 5.65
N GLY A 140 0.04 -5.88 6.35
CA GLY A 140 -0.15 -5.85 7.80
C GLY A 140 1.09 -5.45 8.61
N PHE A 141 2.21 -5.23 7.94
CA PHE A 141 3.48 -4.88 8.62
C PHE A 141 3.63 -3.38 8.88
N GLY A 142 2.79 -2.55 8.26
CA GLY A 142 2.88 -1.11 8.34
C GLY A 142 4.05 -0.51 7.51
N PHE A 143 4.21 0.80 7.61
CA PHE A 143 5.34 1.49 6.94
C PHE A 143 6.66 1.10 7.61
N PRO A 144 7.71 0.82 6.84
CA PRO A 144 7.96 1.02 5.40
C PRO A 144 7.54 -0.14 4.48
N PHE A 145 7.10 -1.25 5.01
CA PHE A 145 6.71 -2.42 4.21
C PHE A 145 5.43 -2.13 3.41
N ASP A 146 4.43 -1.55 4.04
CA ASP A 146 3.21 -1.06 3.39
C ASP A 146 3.37 0.41 2.97
N LYS A 147 3.11 0.70 1.70
CA LYS A 147 3.30 2.02 1.08
C LYS A 147 1.98 2.58 0.52
N PRO A 148 0.93 2.73 1.37
CA PRO A 148 -0.44 2.97 0.90
C PRO A 148 -0.62 4.28 0.12
N TYR A 149 0.20 5.29 0.38
CA TYR A 149 0.11 6.56 -0.34
C TYR A 149 0.73 6.49 -1.73
N LEU A 150 1.85 5.76 -1.88
CA LEU A 150 2.47 5.53 -3.18
C LEU A 150 1.57 4.64 -4.04
N VAL A 151 1.07 3.53 -3.51
CA VAL A 151 0.13 2.64 -4.21
C VAL A 151 -1.11 3.40 -4.67
N PHE A 152 -1.68 4.24 -3.80
CA PHE A 152 -2.81 5.09 -4.17
C PHE A 152 -2.47 6.05 -5.33
N TYR A 153 -1.29 6.67 -5.32
CA TYR A 153 -0.84 7.56 -6.38
C TYR A 153 -0.60 6.80 -7.70
N GLN A 154 0.04 5.66 -7.66
CA GLN A 154 0.26 4.79 -8.83
C GLN A 154 -1.07 4.37 -9.46
N ARG A 155 -2.06 3.99 -8.64
CA ARG A 155 -3.41 3.66 -9.14
C ARG A 155 -4.11 4.87 -9.76
N LEU A 156 -3.86 6.10 -9.29
CA LEU A 156 -4.35 7.31 -9.96
C LEU A 156 -3.72 7.52 -11.36
N GLN A 157 -2.46 7.15 -11.54
CA GLN A 157 -1.79 7.21 -12.84
C GLN A 157 -2.37 6.18 -13.81
N ILE A 158 -2.59 4.95 -13.35
CA ILE A 158 -3.20 3.88 -14.14
C ILE A 158 -4.61 4.27 -14.58
N ILE A 159 -5.43 4.78 -13.67
CA ILE A 159 -6.81 5.19 -14.02
C ILE A 159 -6.84 6.28 -15.11
N LYS A 160 -5.83 7.13 -15.18
CA LYS A 160 -5.72 8.13 -16.25
C LYS A 160 -5.52 7.48 -17.61
N SER A 161 -4.66 6.45 -17.70
CA SER A 161 -4.44 5.72 -18.95
C SER A 161 -5.67 4.93 -19.37
N GLU A 162 -6.32 4.27 -18.42
CA GLU A 162 -7.56 3.51 -18.66
C GLU A 162 -8.70 4.41 -19.13
N LEU A 163 -8.90 5.57 -18.51
CA LEU A 163 -9.86 6.56 -18.98
C LEU A 163 -9.58 6.99 -20.42
N HIS A 164 -8.30 7.17 -20.78
CA HIS A 164 -7.94 7.53 -22.14
C HIS A 164 -8.31 6.44 -23.14
N GLN A 165 -8.17 5.16 -22.79
CA GLN A 165 -8.62 4.05 -23.62
C GLN A 165 -10.15 4.02 -23.75
N LEU A 166 -10.87 4.20 -22.64
CA LEU A 166 -12.33 4.27 -22.64
C LEU A 166 -12.89 5.42 -23.49
N PHE A 167 -12.19 6.57 -23.56
CA PHE A 167 -12.57 7.67 -24.46
C PHE A 167 -12.50 7.30 -25.94
N LYS A 168 -11.59 6.38 -26.32
CA LYS A 168 -11.43 5.92 -27.70
C LYS A 168 -12.57 5.00 -28.15
N ILE A 169 -13.23 4.35 -27.20
CA ILE A 169 -14.39 3.51 -27.49
C ILE A 169 -15.56 4.44 -27.81
N LYS A 170 -15.93 4.53 -29.09
CA LYS A 170 -17.12 5.25 -29.53
C LYS A 170 -18.36 4.49 -29.02
N LEU A 171 -18.85 4.89 -27.87
CA LEU A 171 -20.14 4.40 -27.39
C LEU A 171 -21.26 5.08 -28.20
N PRO A 172 -22.27 4.32 -28.64
CA PRO A 172 -23.37 4.90 -29.39
C PRO A 172 -24.05 6.00 -28.56
N ASP A 173 -24.10 7.15 -29.14
CA ASP A 173 -24.83 8.39 -28.82
C ASP A 173 -25.20 8.61 -27.34
N ASN A 174 -24.21 8.90 -26.49
CA ASN A 174 -24.49 9.21 -25.10
C ASN A 174 -23.63 10.36 -24.56
N ARG A 175 -23.94 11.60 -24.99
CA ARG A 175 -23.28 12.82 -24.51
C ARG A 175 -23.26 12.97 -23.00
N LYS A 176 -24.27 12.43 -22.29
CA LYS A 176 -24.32 12.43 -20.82
C LYS A 176 -23.28 11.51 -20.19
N ASN A 177 -23.00 10.37 -20.77
CA ASN A 177 -22.06 9.38 -20.19
C ASN A 177 -20.61 9.72 -20.45
N ASN A 178 -20.27 10.31 -21.61
CA ASN A 178 -18.95 10.88 -21.87
C ASN A 178 -18.58 11.96 -20.85
N ASN A 179 -19.56 12.67 -20.30
CA ASN A 179 -19.35 13.67 -19.26
C ASN A 179 -18.81 13.07 -17.94
N ILE A 180 -19.08 11.80 -17.64
CA ILE A 180 -18.55 11.12 -16.43
C ILE A 180 -17.02 10.98 -16.51
N TYR A 181 -16.52 10.49 -17.66
CA TYR A 181 -15.08 10.36 -17.89
C TYR A 181 -14.37 11.71 -17.91
N VAL A 182 -14.93 12.69 -18.61
CA VAL A 182 -14.39 14.05 -18.65
C VAL A 182 -14.29 14.64 -17.24
N LYS A 183 -15.33 14.51 -16.44
CA LYS A 183 -15.35 15.00 -15.06
C LYS A 183 -14.29 14.29 -14.20
N LEU A 184 -14.16 12.97 -14.31
CA LEU A 184 -13.13 12.24 -13.57
C LEU A 184 -11.74 12.63 -14.05
N SER A 185 -11.50 12.70 -15.35
CA SER A 185 -10.22 13.16 -15.92
C SER A 185 -9.81 14.55 -15.41
N ASN A 186 -10.77 15.48 -15.34
CA ASN A 186 -10.52 16.82 -14.80
C ASN A 186 -10.17 16.80 -13.31
N ASP A 187 -10.83 15.97 -12.50
CA ASP A 187 -10.50 15.82 -11.09
C ASP A 187 -9.07 15.29 -10.88
N LEU A 188 -8.63 14.36 -11.74
CA LEU A 188 -7.29 13.80 -11.67
C LEU A 188 -6.20 14.77 -12.15
N LYS A 189 -6.54 15.73 -13.03
CA LYS A 189 -5.58 16.61 -13.70
C LYS A 189 -4.68 17.38 -12.72
N SER A 190 -5.24 17.91 -11.64
CA SER A 190 -4.48 18.71 -10.68
C SER A 190 -3.44 17.90 -9.93
N VAL A 191 -3.77 16.68 -9.51
CA VAL A 191 -2.87 15.79 -8.75
C VAL A 191 -1.83 15.15 -9.66
N LEU A 192 -2.21 14.75 -10.88
CA LEU A 192 -1.29 14.09 -11.82
C LEU A 192 -0.34 15.07 -12.53
N ASN A 193 -0.65 16.38 -12.52
CA ASN A 193 0.25 17.43 -13.01
C ASN A 193 1.14 18.03 -11.91
N ASP A 194 1.05 17.54 -10.68
CA ASP A 194 1.90 18.00 -9.57
C ASP A 194 3.34 17.51 -9.77
N ARG A 195 4.23 18.41 -10.17
CA ARG A 195 5.64 18.10 -10.45
C ARG A 195 6.38 17.56 -9.22
N ILE A 196 6.08 18.11 -8.03
CA ILE A 196 6.73 17.69 -6.78
C ILE A 196 6.29 16.27 -6.46
N LEU A 197 4.98 15.98 -6.53
CA LEU A 197 4.44 14.66 -6.28
C LEU A 197 5.05 13.62 -7.24
N LYS A 198 5.10 13.93 -8.52
CA LYS A 198 5.67 13.05 -9.55
C LYS A 198 7.16 12.75 -9.29
N LYS A 199 7.97 13.79 -9.06
CA LYS A 199 9.40 13.63 -8.76
C LYS A 199 9.63 12.83 -7.48
N THR A 200 8.86 13.13 -6.42
CA THR A 200 9.01 12.44 -5.13
C THR A 200 8.61 10.97 -5.24
N ALA A 201 7.56 10.65 -6.00
CA ALA A 201 7.17 9.26 -6.23
C ALA A 201 8.27 8.47 -6.96
N SER A 202 8.85 9.03 -8.03
CA SER A 202 9.95 8.40 -8.77
C SER A 202 11.16 8.12 -7.86
N ILE A 203 11.58 9.11 -7.06
CA ILE A 203 12.70 8.93 -6.11
C ILE A 203 12.36 7.85 -5.07
N MET A 204 11.12 7.82 -4.59
CA MET A 204 10.70 6.80 -3.63
C MET A 204 10.71 5.40 -4.26
N GLU A 205 10.29 5.26 -5.51
CA GLU A 205 10.30 3.98 -6.25
C GLU A 205 11.72 3.45 -6.41
N GLU A 206 12.69 4.29 -6.81
CA GLU A 206 14.10 3.90 -6.90
C GLU A 206 14.67 3.42 -5.55
N LYS A 207 14.35 4.11 -4.46
CA LYS A 207 14.77 3.71 -3.11
C LYS A 207 14.12 2.41 -2.64
N ILE A 208 12.87 2.18 -3.03
CA ILE A 208 12.14 0.94 -2.72
C ILE A 208 12.79 -0.26 -3.39
N GLU A 209 13.26 -0.13 -4.63
CA GLU A 209 13.97 -1.22 -5.32
C GLU A 209 15.21 -1.69 -4.54
N ILE A 210 15.97 -0.75 -3.96
CA ILE A 210 17.12 -1.07 -3.11
C ILE A 210 16.68 -1.76 -1.83
N PHE A 211 15.64 -1.20 -1.19
CA PHE A 211 15.08 -1.75 0.04
C PHE A 211 14.51 -3.16 -0.16
N ASP A 212 13.79 -3.40 -1.26
CA ASP A 212 13.18 -4.69 -1.54
C ASP A 212 14.24 -5.75 -1.88
N LYS A 213 15.37 -5.39 -2.52
CA LYS A 213 16.52 -6.30 -2.71
C LYS A 213 17.12 -6.72 -1.37
N LEU A 214 17.32 -5.79 -0.45
CA LEU A 214 17.83 -6.10 0.89
C LEU A 214 16.83 -6.96 1.68
N ARG A 215 15.55 -6.63 1.61
CA ARG A 215 14.46 -7.39 2.23
C ARG A 215 14.40 -8.82 1.72
N ALA A 216 14.58 -9.02 0.41
CA ALA A 216 14.64 -10.34 -0.20
C ALA A 216 15.87 -11.14 0.29
N ALA A 217 17.04 -10.50 0.36
CA ALA A 217 18.25 -11.14 0.89
C ALA A 217 18.12 -11.56 2.36
N MET A 218 17.34 -10.82 3.15
CA MET A 218 17.09 -11.11 4.58
C MET A 218 15.87 -12.01 4.80
N GLN A 219 15.15 -12.41 3.76
CA GLN A 219 13.95 -13.27 3.80
C GLN A 219 12.85 -12.77 4.75
N ILE A 220 12.71 -11.46 4.92
CA ILE A 220 11.81 -10.87 5.90
C ILE A 220 10.59 -10.24 5.25
N THR A 221 9.40 -10.55 5.78
CA THR A 221 8.12 -9.93 5.37
C THR A 221 7.82 -10.07 3.87
N LEU A 222 8.32 -11.12 3.21
CA LEU A 222 7.97 -11.44 1.83
C LEU A 222 6.60 -12.14 1.80
N PRO A 223 5.72 -11.80 0.83
CA PRO A 223 4.39 -12.44 0.72
C PRO A 223 4.46 -13.94 0.54
N GLU A 224 5.43 -14.41 -0.22
CA GLU A 224 5.71 -15.82 -0.53
C GLU A 224 6.39 -16.56 0.61
N ASN A 225 7.15 -15.86 1.46
CA ASN A 225 7.87 -16.46 2.59
C ASN A 225 7.19 -16.12 3.93
N LYS A 226 6.09 -16.77 4.21
CA LYS A 226 5.31 -16.56 5.44
C LYS A 226 6.04 -17.06 6.70
N ARG A 227 7.02 -17.94 6.58
CA ARG A 227 7.75 -18.55 7.69
C ARG A 227 9.03 -17.79 8.05
N GLY A 228 9.46 -16.84 7.21
CA GLY A 228 10.73 -16.13 7.39
C GLY A 228 11.97 -16.98 7.16
N LEU A 229 11.81 -18.17 6.62
CA LEU A 229 12.89 -19.09 6.25
C LEU A 229 13.13 -18.99 4.74
N ASN A 230 14.36 -19.30 4.30
CA ASN A 230 14.66 -19.48 2.88
C ASN A 230 14.03 -20.78 2.34
N ASP A 231 14.16 -21.04 1.03
CA ASP A 231 13.61 -22.25 0.40
C ASP A 231 14.23 -23.54 0.96
N ASN A 232 15.40 -23.45 1.55
CA ASN A 232 16.11 -24.58 2.19
C ASN A 232 15.70 -24.77 3.66
N GLY A 233 14.93 -23.87 4.25
CA GLY A 233 14.46 -23.95 5.63
C GLY A 233 15.46 -23.43 6.67
N ASP A 234 16.50 -22.70 6.24
CA ASP A 234 17.52 -22.11 7.11
C ASP A 234 17.08 -20.78 7.73
#